data_503784a7a29d8e8b5ea72d98049ba01f
#
_entry.id   503784a7a29d8e8b5ea72d98049ba01f
#
_cell.length_a   1.000
_cell.length_b   1.000
_cell.length_c   1.000
_cell.angle_alpha   90.00
_cell.angle_beta   90.00
_cell.angle_gamma   90.00
#
_symmetry.space_group_name_H-M   'P 1'
#
loop_
_entity.id
_entity.type
_entity.pdbx_description
1 polymer ?
#
loop_
_entity_poly.entity_id
_entity_poly.type
_entity_poly.pdbx_seq_one_letter_code
_entity_poly.pdbx_strand_id
1 'polypeptide(L)'
;MGLNLIVETPAPKEEFEYIVEEGNSKDKQNFFIKGPYMMAEGVNRNKRIYPLDEMQRETKRYENLMVKTGRAMGELNHPTTADVDLERACHLVTEMSQDGNVFYGKSKVLSTPTGLIVRSLINDGVRVGMSSRA
;
A
#
# COMPACT_ATOMS: atom_id res chain seq x y z
N MET A 1 -7.38 0.18 -16.19
CA MET A 1 -6.99 1.23 -15.22
C MET A 1 -6.13 0.60 -14.14
N GLY A 2 -4.95 1.14 -13.93
CA GLY A 2 -4.03 0.62 -12.93
C GLY A 2 -4.41 1.05 -11.52
N LEU A 3 -4.31 0.14 -10.54
CA LEU A 3 -4.46 0.45 -9.14
C LEU A 3 -3.09 0.77 -8.55
N ASN A 4 -2.93 1.93 -7.93
CA ASN A 4 -1.74 2.34 -7.21
C ASN A 4 -2.07 2.53 -5.74
N LEU A 5 -1.24 1.96 -4.88
CA LEU A 5 -1.37 2.12 -3.43
C LEU A 5 -0.26 3.03 -2.93
N ILE A 6 -0.64 4.09 -2.27
CA ILE A 6 0.22 5.22 -1.93
C ILE A 6 0.36 5.32 -0.43
N VAL A 7 1.60 5.38 0.07
CA VAL A 7 1.86 5.68 1.47
C VAL A 7 1.72 7.19 1.66
N GLU A 8 0.87 7.59 2.59
CA GLU A 8 0.61 9.00 2.86
C GLU A 8 0.42 9.29 4.34
N THR A 9 0.49 10.56 4.67
CA THR A 9 0.17 11.07 6.00
C THR A 9 -0.73 12.31 5.83
N PRO A 10 -1.68 12.55 6.74
CA PRO A 10 -1.94 11.79 7.96
C PRO A 10 -2.56 10.42 7.68
N ALA A 11 -2.33 9.49 8.60
CA ALA A 11 -2.92 8.16 8.49
C ALA A 11 -4.45 8.24 8.54
N PRO A 12 -5.15 7.38 7.81
CA PRO A 12 -6.60 7.27 7.93
C PRO A 12 -7.01 6.82 9.33
N LYS A 13 -8.31 6.87 9.63
CA LYS A 13 -8.83 6.48 10.96
C LYS A 13 -8.61 5.00 11.27
N GLU A 14 -8.54 4.18 10.24
CA GLU A 14 -8.25 2.76 10.36
C GLU A 14 -6.80 2.56 10.80
N GLU A 15 -6.60 1.63 11.71
CA GLU A 15 -5.28 1.35 12.24
C GLU A 15 -4.48 0.44 11.32
N PHE A 16 -3.22 0.79 11.12
CA PHE A 16 -2.25 -0.03 10.41
C PHE A 16 -1.29 -0.66 11.41
N GLU A 17 -0.90 -1.89 11.12
CA GLU A 17 0.15 -2.59 11.85
C GLU A 17 1.47 -2.40 11.11
N TYR A 18 2.52 -2.13 11.88
CA TYR A 18 3.87 -2.06 11.35
C TYR A 18 4.65 -3.25 11.91
N ILE A 19 5.11 -4.11 11.01
CA ILE A 19 5.72 -5.38 11.36
C ILE A 19 7.17 -5.36 10.93
N VAL A 20 8.08 -5.71 11.86
CA VAL A 20 9.48 -5.89 11.56
C VAL A 20 9.80 -7.37 11.65
N GLU A 21 10.25 -7.95 10.55
CA GLU A 21 10.69 -9.35 10.50
C GLU A 21 12.17 -9.40 10.16
N GLU A 22 12.90 -10.34 10.78
CA GLU A 22 14.28 -10.57 10.41
C GLU A 22 14.35 -11.18 9.02
N GLY A 23 15.21 -10.59 8.18
CA GLY A 23 15.45 -11.10 6.84
C GLY A 23 16.44 -12.27 6.84
N ASN A 24 16.65 -12.84 5.65
CA ASN A 24 17.57 -13.97 5.46
C ASN A 24 19.05 -13.63 5.64
N SER A 25 19.42 -12.37 5.79
CA SER A 25 20.76 -11.93 6.09
C SER A 25 20.79 -11.20 7.41
N LYS A 26 21.90 -11.31 8.15
CA LYS A 26 22.05 -10.77 9.50
C LYS A 26 21.80 -9.25 9.62
N ASP A 27 21.92 -8.53 8.52
CA ASP A 27 21.82 -7.06 8.52
C ASP A 27 20.54 -6.53 7.86
N LYS A 28 19.63 -7.42 7.44
CA LYS A 28 18.39 -7.02 6.77
C LYS A 28 17.18 -7.33 7.64
N GLN A 29 16.53 -6.28 8.07
CA GLN A 29 15.19 -6.38 8.63
C GLN A 29 14.17 -6.10 7.51
N ASN A 30 13.15 -6.93 7.44
CA ASN A 30 12.01 -6.69 6.56
C ASN A 30 10.95 -5.90 7.32
N PHE A 31 10.56 -4.79 6.75
CA PHE A 31 9.55 -3.90 7.30
C PHE A 31 8.26 -4.03 6.50
N PHE A 32 7.14 -4.25 7.18
CA PHE A 32 5.84 -4.40 6.54
C PHE A 32 4.82 -3.43 7.12
N ILE A 33 3.93 -2.98 6.26
CA ILE A 33 2.72 -2.26 6.65
C ILE A 33 1.53 -3.15 6.29
N LYS A 34 0.66 -3.40 7.27
CA LYS A 34 -0.52 -4.24 7.08
C LYS A 34 -1.75 -3.52 7.60
N GLY A 35 -2.84 -3.55 6.86
CA GLY A 35 -4.09 -2.96 7.30
C GLY A 35 -5.11 -2.81 6.18
N PRO A 36 -6.17 -2.05 6.43
CA PRO A 36 -7.21 -1.79 5.45
C PRO A 36 -6.71 -0.80 4.41
N TYR A 37 -6.52 -1.26 3.18
CA TYR A 37 -5.99 -0.43 2.10
C TYR A 37 -7.08 0.28 1.32
N MET A 38 -8.24 -0.35 1.16
CA MET A 38 -9.36 0.19 0.39
C MET A 38 -10.69 -0.25 1.01
N MET A 39 -11.72 0.55 0.79
CA MET A 39 -13.08 0.23 1.19
C MET A 39 -14.02 0.46 0.02
N ALA A 40 -14.83 -0.55 -0.31
CA ALA A 40 -15.88 -0.40 -1.31
C ALA A 40 -17.12 0.23 -0.67
N GLU A 41 -17.91 0.91 -1.49
CA GLU A 41 -19.20 1.51 -1.11
C GLU A 41 -19.11 2.60 -0.02
N GLY A 42 -17.91 2.90 0.46
CA GLY A 42 -17.66 4.04 1.33
C GLY A 42 -17.05 5.19 0.56
N VAL A 43 -17.20 6.41 1.06
CA VAL A 43 -16.56 7.59 0.48
C VAL A 43 -15.09 7.58 0.89
N ASN A 44 -14.18 7.48 -0.08
CA ASN A 44 -12.75 7.52 0.19
C ASN A 44 -12.25 8.97 0.34
N ARG A 45 -10.94 9.15 0.60
CA ARG A 45 -10.32 10.47 0.77
C ARG A 45 -10.47 11.40 -0.44
N ASN A 46 -10.61 10.81 -1.62
CA ASN A 46 -10.82 11.55 -2.86
C ASN A 46 -12.30 11.83 -3.14
N LYS A 47 -13.18 11.57 -2.17
CA LYS A 47 -14.63 11.72 -2.27
C LYS A 47 -15.24 10.87 -3.38
N ARG A 48 -14.64 9.72 -3.66
CA ARG A 48 -15.15 8.75 -4.65
C ARG A 48 -15.76 7.56 -3.95
N ILE A 49 -16.75 6.98 -4.60
CA ILE A 49 -17.42 5.76 -4.15
C ILE A 49 -17.14 4.68 -5.20
N TYR A 50 -16.64 3.54 -4.76
CA TYR A 50 -16.40 2.39 -5.62
C TYR A 50 -17.40 1.29 -5.31
N PRO A 51 -18.19 0.82 -6.31
CA PRO A 51 -19.05 -0.34 -6.11
C PRO A 51 -18.25 -1.58 -5.73
N LEU A 52 -18.84 -2.43 -4.90
CA LEU A 52 -18.15 -3.63 -4.39
C LEU A 52 -17.69 -4.56 -5.50
N ASP A 53 -18.56 -4.84 -6.46
CA ASP A 53 -18.27 -5.74 -7.59
C ASP A 53 -17.12 -5.21 -8.47
N GLU A 54 -17.12 -3.91 -8.71
CA GLU A 54 -16.05 -3.26 -9.46
C GLU A 54 -14.73 -3.33 -8.69
N MET A 55 -14.76 -3.05 -7.39
CA MET A 55 -13.58 -3.11 -6.53
C MET A 55 -13.04 -4.54 -6.46
N GLN A 56 -13.91 -5.55 -6.34
CA GLN A 56 -13.50 -6.96 -6.34
C GLN A 56 -12.80 -7.33 -7.64
N ARG A 57 -13.36 -6.94 -8.78
CA ARG A 57 -12.79 -7.23 -10.10
C ARG A 57 -11.43 -6.57 -10.27
N GLU A 58 -11.32 -5.29 -9.94
CA GLU A 58 -10.06 -4.55 -10.07
C GLU A 58 -8.99 -5.04 -9.09
N THR A 59 -9.38 -5.36 -7.86
CA THR A 59 -8.44 -5.90 -6.87
C THR A 59 -7.91 -7.26 -7.29
N LYS A 60 -8.78 -8.13 -7.82
CA LYS A 60 -8.36 -9.44 -8.29
C LYS A 60 -7.44 -9.34 -9.51
N ARG A 61 -7.74 -8.42 -10.41
CA ARG A 61 -6.89 -8.13 -11.56
C ARG A 61 -5.51 -7.65 -11.10
N TYR A 62 -5.48 -6.70 -10.18
CA TYR A 62 -4.26 -6.18 -9.59
C TYR A 62 -3.44 -7.28 -8.93
N GLU A 63 -4.10 -8.13 -8.13
CA GLU A 63 -3.44 -9.26 -7.46
C GLU A 63 -2.78 -10.20 -8.47
N ASN A 64 -3.51 -10.58 -9.52
CA ASN A 64 -2.99 -11.52 -10.53
C ASN A 64 -1.90 -10.91 -11.41
N LEU A 65 -2.04 -9.66 -11.83
CA LEU A 65 -1.12 -9.01 -12.76
C LEU A 65 0.07 -8.36 -12.09
N MET A 66 -0.08 -7.89 -10.86
CA MET A 66 0.91 -7.08 -10.19
C MET A 66 1.48 -7.71 -8.92
N VAL A 67 0.61 -8.15 -8.00
CA VAL A 67 1.07 -8.70 -6.71
C VAL A 67 1.82 -10.01 -6.92
N LYS A 68 1.21 -10.95 -7.63
CA LYS A 68 1.79 -12.28 -7.87
C LYS A 68 3.05 -12.24 -8.74
N THR A 69 3.23 -11.20 -9.50
CA THR A 69 4.38 -11.04 -10.40
C THR A 69 5.49 -10.15 -9.83
N GLY A 70 5.33 -9.68 -8.59
CA GLY A 70 6.34 -8.83 -7.94
C GLY A 70 6.42 -7.42 -8.50
N ARG A 71 5.32 -6.90 -9.05
CA ARG A 71 5.27 -5.58 -9.69
C ARG A 71 4.37 -4.57 -9.00
N ALA A 72 3.76 -4.96 -7.88
CA ALA A 72 2.77 -4.12 -7.18
C ALA A 72 3.44 -3.05 -6.31
N MET A 73 4.24 -2.20 -6.93
CA MET A 73 4.93 -1.10 -6.24
C MET A 73 4.01 0.10 -6.03
N GLY A 74 4.21 0.81 -4.95
CA GLY A 74 3.54 2.07 -4.68
C GLY A 74 4.51 3.16 -4.28
N GLU A 75 4.06 4.39 -4.38
CA GLU A 75 4.87 5.57 -4.16
C GLU A 75 4.58 6.25 -2.83
N LEU A 76 5.48 7.13 -2.43
CA LEU A 76 5.32 8.02 -1.28
C LEU A 76 4.59 9.28 -1.73
N ASN A 77 3.48 9.61 -1.04
CA ASN A 77 2.59 10.71 -1.37
C ASN A 77 1.92 10.53 -2.75
N HIS A 78 1.02 11.45 -3.07
CA HIS A 78 0.28 11.39 -4.32
C HIS A 78 1.15 11.91 -5.47
N PRO A 79 1.51 11.05 -6.44
CA PRO A 79 2.27 11.49 -7.60
C PRO A 79 1.37 12.26 -8.57
N THR A 80 1.99 13.05 -9.44
CA THR A 80 1.30 13.80 -10.47
C THR A 80 1.00 12.98 -11.72
N THR A 81 1.64 11.82 -11.85
CA THR A 81 1.49 10.93 -13.00
C THR A 81 0.75 9.65 -12.61
N ALA A 82 0.11 9.00 -13.59
CA ALA A 82 -0.61 7.75 -13.38
C ALA A 82 0.33 6.54 -13.26
N ASP A 83 1.48 6.61 -13.90
CA ASP A 83 2.46 5.53 -13.88
C ASP A 83 3.34 5.59 -12.63
N VAL A 84 3.76 4.42 -12.14
CA VAL A 84 4.67 4.33 -11.00
C VAL A 84 6.06 4.76 -11.42
N ASP A 85 6.59 5.76 -10.72
CA ASP A 85 7.96 6.20 -10.87
C ASP A 85 8.87 5.36 -9.96
N LEU A 86 9.79 4.63 -10.56
CA LEU A 86 10.70 3.75 -9.82
C LEU A 86 11.55 4.49 -8.80
N GLU A 87 11.88 5.76 -9.08
CA GLU A 87 12.65 6.58 -8.14
C GLU A 87 11.84 6.97 -6.89
N ARG A 88 10.52 6.90 -6.96
CA ARG A 88 9.62 7.23 -5.85
C ARG A 88 8.99 6.00 -5.22
N ALA A 89 9.28 4.81 -5.71
CA ALA A 89 8.73 3.57 -5.19
C ALA A 89 9.19 3.35 -3.75
N CYS A 90 8.25 3.19 -2.82
CA CYS A 90 8.56 3.03 -1.41
C CYS A 90 8.05 1.71 -0.81
N HIS A 91 7.12 1.03 -1.46
CA HIS A 91 6.62 -0.24 -0.97
C HIS A 91 6.24 -1.19 -2.10
N LEU A 92 6.15 -2.46 -1.76
CA LEU A 92 5.71 -3.53 -2.64
C LEU A 92 4.60 -4.31 -1.95
N VAL A 93 3.42 -4.34 -2.56
CA VAL A 93 2.29 -5.12 -2.04
C VAL A 93 2.59 -6.61 -2.22
N THR A 94 2.55 -7.36 -1.13
CA THR A 94 2.85 -8.79 -1.13
C THR A 94 1.61 -9.66 -0.97
N GLU A 95 0.58 -9.14 -0.33
CA GLU A 95 -0.67 -9.87 -0.08
C GLU A 95 -1.85 -8.94 -0.14
N MET A 96 -2.99 -9.46 -0.62
CA MET A 96 -4.28 -8.79 -0.59
C MET A 96 -5.33 -9.77 -0.10
N SER A 97 -6.27 -9.30 0.71
CA SER A 97 -7.42 -10.09 1.15
C SER A 97 -8.65 -9.19 1.27
N GLN A 98 -9.81 -9.80 1.38
CA GLN A 98 -11.08 -9.08 1.48
C GLN A 98 -11.89 -9.61 2.65
N ASP A 99 -12.49 -8.69 3.40
CA ASP A 99 -13.49 -9.02 4.42
C ASP A 99 -14.67 -8.05 4.27
N GLY A 100 -15.78 -8.57 3.73
CA GLY A 100 -16.93 -7.71 3.41
C GLY A 100 -16.58 -6.70 2.34
N ASN A 101 -16.74 -5.42 2.65
CA ASN A 101 -16.42 -4.32 1.75
C ASN A 101 -15.04 -3.71 1.99
N VAL A 102 -14.25 -4.27 2.89
CA VAL A 102 -12.91 -3.79 3.22
C VAL A 102 -11.87 -4.70 2.57
N PHE A 103 -10.92 -4.09 1.89
CA PHE A 103 -9.81 -4.79 1.23
C PHE A 103 -8.53 -4.53 2.01
N TYR A 104 -7.99 -5.58 2.58
CA TYR A 104 -6.78 -5.55 3.38
C TYR A 104 -5.56 -5.87 2.54
N GLY A 105 -4.45 -5.25 2.87
CA GLY A 105 -3.20 -5.49 2.21
C GLY A 105 -2.04 -5.62 3.17
N LYS A 106 -0.97 -6.22 2.70
CA LYS A 106 0.32 -6.27 3.36
C LYS A 106 1.37 -5.84 2.34
N SER A 107 2.19 -4.88 2.72
CA SER A 107 3.25 -4.34 1.85
C SER A 107 4.58 -4.42 2.54
N LYS A 108 5.60 -4.81 1.79
CA LYS A 108 6.99 -4.69 2.21
C LYS A 108 7.45 -3.26 1.94
N VAL A 109 7.99 -2.60 2.94
CA VAL A 109 8.63 -1.29 2.76
C VAL A 109 9.99 -1.54 2.12
N LEU A 110 10.21 -0.91 0.98
CA LEU A 110 11.41 -1.15 0.18
C LEU A 110 12.64 -0.46 0.79
N SER A 111 13.82 -0.91 0.36
CA SER A 111 15.10 -0.29 0.75
C SER A 111 15.52 0.82 -0.20
N THR A 112 14.58 1.34 -0.99
CA THR A 112 14.79 2.52 -1.84
C THR A 112 14.90 3.78 -0.98
N PRO A 113 15.40 4.89 -1.50
CA PRO A 113 15.46 6.15 -0.73
C PRO A 113 14.13 6.57 -0.13
N THR A 114 13.04 6.49 -0.88
CA THR A 114 11.71 6.83 -0.36
C THR A 114 11.19 5.78 0.62
N GLY A 115 11.51 4.50 0.42
CA GLY A 115 11.19 3.44 1.38
C GLY A 115 11.91 3.63 2.71
N LEU A 116 13.15 4.05 2.69
CA LEU A 116 13.91 4.38 3.90
C LEU A 116 13.30 5.56 4.65
N ILE A 117 12.76 6.54 3.95
CA ILE A 117 12.02 7.65 4.57
C ILE A 117 10.81 7.11 5.32
N VAL A 118 10.01 6.25 4.70
CA VAL A 118 8.84 5.63 5.33
C VAL A 118 9.25 4.86 6.58
N ARG A 119 10.28 4.05 6.47
CA ARG A 119 10.81 3.26 7.59
C ARG A 119 11.25 4.15 8.75
N SER A 120 11.97 5.22 8.45
CA SER A 120 12.43 6.19 9.47
C SER A 120 11.28 6.86 10.18
N LEU A 121 10.25 7.28 9.43
CA LEU A 121 9.06 7.91 9.99
C LEU A 121 8.33 6.96 10.95
N ILE A 122 8.13 5.70 10.53
CA ILE A 122 7.48 4.70 11.37
C ILE A 122 8.29 4.43 12.63
N ASN A 123 9.61 4.30 12.52
CA ASN A 123 10.49 4.10 13.67
C ASN A 123 10.42 5.27 14.67
N ASP A 124 10.22 6.47 14.18
CA ASP A 124 10.12 7.67 15.02
C ASP A 124 8.71 7.91 15.56
N GLY A 125 7.79 7.00 15.29
CA GLY A 125 6.43 7.06 15.83
C GLY A 125 5.43 7.80 14.95
N VAL A 126 5.81 8.16 13.72
CA VAL A 126 4.88 8.75 12.76
C VAL A 126 3.95 7.66 12.23
N ARG A 127 2.67 7.94 12.22
CA ARG A 127 1.68 7.00 11.67
C ARG A 127 1.39 7.38 10.23
N VAL A 128 1.58 6.41 9.35
CA VAL A 128 1.30 6.54 7.93
C VAL A 128 0.16 5.62 7.54
N GLY A 129 -0.52 5.90 6.46
CA GLY A 129 -1.61 5.10 5.95
C GLY A 129 -1.49 4.87 4.46
N MET A 130 -2.44 4.12 3.93
CA MET A 130 -2.52 3.81 2.50
C MET A 130 -3.70 4.50 1.86
N SER A 131 -3.51 4.92 0.63
CA SER A 131 -4.54 5.50 -0.22
C SER A 131 -4.48 4.83 -1.59
N SER A 132 -5.61 4.65 -2.21
CA SER A 132 -5.66 4.13 -3.57
C SER A 132 -5.71 5.28 -4.57
N ARG A 133 -5.08 5.06 -5.71
CA ARG A 133 -5.13 5.94 -6.85
C ARG A 133 -5.46 5.13 -8.09
N ALA A 134 -6.49 5.52 -8.74
CA ALA A 134 -6.94 4.86 -9.97
C ALA A 134 -6.80 5.79 -11.17
#